data_a2ed5744d9905da5e58d6553ff77b2df
#
_entry.id   a2ed5744d9905da5e58d6553ff77b2df
#
_cell.length_a   1.000
_cell.length_b   1.000
_cell.length_c   1.000
_cell.angle_alpha   90.00
_cell.angle_beta   90.00
_cell.angle_gamma   90.00
#
_symmetry.space_group_name_H-M   'P 1'
#
loop_
_entity.id
_entity.type
_entity.pdbx_description
1 polymer ?
#
loop_
_entity_poly.entity_id
_entity_poly.type
_entity_poly.pdbx_seq_one_letter_code
_entity_poly.pdbx_strand_id
1 'polypeptide(L)'
;MGLEETAREMRYAFLRQAARRAGADRIATAHTADDNAETVLLHLARGTGLRGLGGIRPSGDGLIRPLLTTTRREVEAYLAYYSLPHVEDESNQDDRYSRNRLRHQVTPVLEGLYPGFAGRMAETAAR
;
A
#
# COMPACT_ATOMS: atom_id res chain seq x y z
N MET A 1 -20.71 5.47 1.89
CA MET A 1 -19.36 5.13 1.39
C MET A 1 -18.41 6.29 1.63
N GLY A 2 -17.22 6.02 2.13
CA GLY A 2 -16.26 7.07 2.43
C GLY A 2 -15.60 7.64 1.19
N LEU A 3 -15.07 8.86 1.31
CA LEU A 3 -14.38 9.54 0.22
C LEU A 3 -13.19 8.73 -0.31
N GLU A 4 -12.39 8.17 0.60
CA GLU A 4 -11.23 7.35 0.29
C GLU A 4 -11.61 6.11 -0.52
N GLU A 5 -12.68 5.43 -0.11
CA GLU A 5 -13.18 4.23 -0.78
C GLU A 5 -13.72 4.54 -2.16
N THR A 6 -14.47 5.65 -2.31
CA THR A 6 -15.00 6.10 -3.59
C THR A 6 -13.87 6.42 -4.57
N ALA A 7 -12.84 7.14 -4.12
CA ALA A 7 -11.69 7.47 -4.95
C ALA A 7 -10.95 6.21 -5.40
N ARG A 8 -10.84 5.22 -4.51
CA ARG A 8 -10.21 3.93 -4.83
C ARG A 8 -10.98 3.19 -5.93
N GLU A 9 -12.30 3.11 -5.80
CA GLU A 9 -13.14 2.44 -6.78
C GLU A 9 -13.03 3.09 -8.17
N MET A 10 -13.05 4.42 -8.22
CA MET A 10 -12.91 5.16 -9.46
C MET A 10 -11.55 4.89 -10.12
N ARG A 11 -10.48 4.85 -9.31
CA ARG A 11 -9.14 4.57 -9.81
C ARG A 11 -9.04 3.18 -10.42
N TYR A 12 -9.57 2.16 -9.74
CA TYR A 12 -9.53 0.79 -10.26
C TYR A 12 -10.39 0.63 -11.51
N ALA A 13 -11.55 1.28 -11.58
CA ALA A 13 -12.39 1.27 -12.76
C ALA A 13 -11.64 1.86 -13.97
N PHE A 14 -10.95 2.97 -13.76
CA PHE A 14 -10.13 3.60 -14.79
C PHE A 14 -8.99 2.68 -15.25
N LEU A 15 -8.29 2.06 -14.31
CA LEU A 15 -7.18 1.15 -14.63
C LEU A 15 -7.65 -0.05 -15.42
N ARG A 16 -8.79 -0.63 -15.07
CA ARG A 16 -9.34 -1.78 -15.80
C ARG A 16 -9.75 -1.41 -17.23
N GLN A 17 -10.30 -0.22 -17.41
CA GLN A 17 -10.65 0.28 -18.73
C GLN A 17 -9.39 0.52 -19.57
N ALA A 18 -8.36 1.13 -19.00
CA ALA A 18 -7.10 1.36 -19.67
C ALA A 18 -6.42 0.05 -20.06
N ALA A 19 -6.46 -0.95 -19.17
CA ALA A 19 -5.91 -2.28 -19.45
C ALA A 19 -6.61 -2.94 -20.64
N ARG A 20 -7.94 -2.86 -20.68
CA ARG A 20 -8.70 -3.42 -21.82
C ARG A 20 -8.32 -2.74 -23.13
N ARG A 21 -8.18 -1.41 -23.13
CA ARG A 21 -7.80 -0.65 -24.32
C ARG A 21 -6.39 -0.99 -24.80
N ALA A 22 -5.49 -1.24 -23.87
CA ALA A 22 -4.09 -1.56 -24.17
C ALA A 22 -3.87 -3.04 -24.50
N GLY A 23 -4.88 -3.90 -24.31
CA GLY A 23 -4.73 -5.34 -24.50
C GLY A 23 -3.88 -6.00 -23.41
N ALA A 24 -3.83 -5.42 -22.23
CA ALA A 24 -3.04 -5.95 -21.13
C ALA A 24 -3.77 -7.07 -20.41
N ASP A 25 -3.02 -8.10 -20.00
CA ASP A 25 -3.56 -9.25 -19.25
C ASP A 25 -3.60 -9.00 -17.74
N ARG A 26 -2.77 -8.10 -17.25
CA ARG A 26 -2.61 -7.84 -15.82
C ARG A 26 -2.42 -6.35 -15.58
N ILE A 27 -2.78 -5.92 -14.37
CA ILE A 27 -2.52 -4.57 -13.88
C ILE A 27 -1.55 -4.69 -12.72
N ALA A 28 -0.42 -3.98 -12.78
CA ALA A 28 0.55 -3.93 -11.69
C ALA A 28 0.32 -2.68 -10.87
N THR A 29 0.23 -2.81 -9.55
CA THR A 29 0.18 -1.68 -8.64
C THR A 29 1.46 -1.62 -7.82
N ALA A 30 1.80 -0.44 -7.33
CA ALA A 30 3.06 -0.21 -6.61
C ALA A 30 2.89 -0.25 -5.09
N HIS A 31 1.96 -1.07 -4.59
CA HIS A 31 1.78 -1.25 -3.15
C HIS A 31 3.05 -1.86 -2.54
N THR A 32 3.50 -1.27 -1.44
CA THR A 32 4.73 -1.68 -0.74
C THR A 32 4.41 -2.45 0.54
N ALA A 33 5.45 -2.92 1.22
CA ALA A 33 5.32 -3.52 2.55
C ALA A 33 4.73 -2.53 3.55
N ASP A 34 5.06 -1.24 3.42
CA ASP A 34 4.47 -0.18 4.26
C ASP A 34 2.97 -0.07 4.05
N ASP A 35 2.51 -0.12 2.81
CA ASP A 35 1.08 -0.11 2.49
C ASP A 35 0.38 -1.31 3.10
N ASN A 36 1.02 -2.48 3.05
CA ASN A 36 0.47 -3.70 3.63
C ASN A 36 0.36 -3.58 5.16
N ALA A 37 1.39 -3.04 5.81
CA ALA A 37 1.36 -2.80 7.26
C ALA A 37 0.21 -1.85 7.64
N GLU A 38 0.02 -0.77 6.89
CA GLU A 38 -1.08 0.17 7.10
C GLU A 38 -2.43 -0.53 6.98
N THR A 39 -2.59 -1.39 5.96
CA THR A 39 -3.82 -2.15 5.74
C THR A 39 -4.12 -3.09 6.90
N VAL A 40 -3.11 -3.83 7.38
CA VAL A 40 -3.27 -4.72 8.53
C VAL A 40 -3.67 -3.93 9.77
N LEU A 41 -3.03 -2.79 10.03
CA LEU A 41 -3.37 -1.93 11.18
C LEU A 41 -4.80 -1.41 11.10
N LEU A 42 -5.25 -1.01 9.91
CA LEU A 42 -6.64 -0.56 9.72
C LEU A 42 -7.63 -1.68 10.00
N HIS A 43 -7.34 -2.90 9.52
CA HIS A 43 -8.20 -4.05 9.77
C HIS A 43 -8.26 -4.39 11.26
N LEU A 44 -7.13 -4.36 11.94
CA LEU A 44 -7.08 -4.60 13.39
C LEU A 44 -7.89 -3.56 14.16
N ALA A 45 -7.76 -2.28 13.80
CA ALA A 45 -8.47 -1.20 14.46
C ALA A 45 -9.99 -1.29 14.27
N ARG A 46 -10.44 -1.77 13.13
CA ARG A 46 -11.86 -1.94 12.83
C ARG A 46 -12.45 -3.23 13.38
N GLY A 47 -11.59 -4.15 13.82
CA GLY A 47 -11.98 -5.50 14.20
C GLY A 47 -11.96 -6.43 13.01
N THR A 48 -11.27 -7.55 13.13
CA THR A 48 -11.10 -8.48 12.02
C THR A 48 -10.83 -9.89 12.53
N GLY A 49 -11.10 -10.87 11.67
CA GLY A 49 -10.64 -12.23 11.85
C GLY A 49 -9.33 -12.48 11.11
N LEU A 50 -8.99 -13.75 10.93
CA LEU A 50 -7.74 -14.15 10.29
C LEU A 50 -7.59 -13.60 8.86
N ARG A 51 -8.70 -13.47 8.13
CA ARG A 51 -8.68 -12.97 6.75
C ARG A 51 -8.15 -11.53 6.68
N GLY A 52 -8.59 -10.66 7.60
CA GLY A 52 -8.14 -9.28 7.64
C GLY A 52 -6.67 -9.15 7.99
N LEU A 53 -6.12 -10.08 8.78
CA LEU A 53 -4.71 -10.10 9.12
C LEU A 53 -3.82 -10.44 7.93
N GLY A 54 -4.38 -11.03 6.88
CA GLY A 54 -3.64 -11.32 5.65
C GLY A 54 -3.25 -10.08 4.85
N GLY A 55 -3.85 -8.92 5.15
CA GLY A 55 -3.50 -7.67 4.51
C GLY A 55 -3.83 -7.64 3.01
N ILE A 56 -2.92 -7.07 2.24
CA ILE A 56 -3.05 -6.96 0.79
C ILE A 56 -2.55 -8.25 0.13
N ARG A 57 -3.29 -8.78 -0.83
CA ARG A 57 -2.89 -9.98 -1.56
C ARG A 57 -1.81 -9.66 -2.59
N PRO A 58 -0.81 -10.55 -2.77
CA PRO A 58 0.21 -10.36 -3.82
C PRO A 58 -0.38 -10.36 -5.22
N SER A 59 -1.48 -11.07 -5.44
CA SER A 59 -2.17 -11.14 -6.74
C SER A 59 -3.64 -11.49 -6.54
N GLY A 60 -4.44 -11.25 -7.56
CA GLY A 60 -5.86 -11.58 -7.57
C GLY A 60 -6.64 -10.61 -8.44
N ASP A 61 -7.74 -11.08 -9.05
CA ASP A 61 -8.65 -10.28 -9.89
C ASP A 61 -7.93 -9.50 -11.00
N GLY A 62 -6.90 -10.12 -11.62
CA GLY A 62 -6.14 -9.48 -12.68
C GLY A 62 -5.11 -8.46 -12.20
N LEU A 63 -4.94 -8.33 -10.89
CA LEU A 63 -3.97 -7.41 -10.28
C LEU A 63 -2.74 -8.17 -9.81
N ILE A 64 -1.57 -7.56 -9.94
CA ILE A 64 -0.33 -8.04 -9.32
C ILE A 64 0.31 -6.91 -8.53
N ARG A 65 1.02 -7.25 -7.46
CA ARG A 65 1.67 -6.27 -6.58
C ARG A 65 3.12 -6.67 -6.36
N PRO A 66 3.99 -6.40 -7.35
CA PRO A 66 5.38 -6.88 -7.30
C PRO A 66 6.23 -6.25 -6.20
N LEU A 67 5.84 -5.08 -5.66
CA LEU A 67 6.59 -4.41 -4.61
C LEU A 67 6.07 -4.69 -3.20
N LEU A 68 5.14 -5.63 -3.04
CA LEU A 68 4.46 -5.86 -1.76
C LEU A 68 5.41 -6.31 -0.63
N THR A 69 6.54 -6.91 -0.95
CA THR A 69 7.55 -7.30 0.02
C THR A 69 8.70 -6.29 0.14
N THR A 70 8.62 -5.19 -0.59
CA THR A 70 9.64 -4.15 -0.59
C THR A 70 9.14 -2.97 0.23
N THR A 71 9.96 -2.45 1.15
CA THR A 71 9.57 -1.29 1.96
C THR A 71 9.68 0.00 1.14
N ARG A 72 8.92 1.02 1.57
CA ARG A 72 9.02 2.36 0.98
C ARG A 72 10.44 2.90 1.07
N ARG A 73 11.11 2.65 2.19
CA ARG A 73 12.49 3.06 2.40
C ARG A 73 13.43 2.45 1.36
N GLU A 74 13.24 1.17 1.03
CA GLU A 74 14.02 0.50 0.00
C GLU A 74 13.74 1.10 -1.38
N VAL A 75 12.48 1.43 -1.69
CA VAL A 75 12.11 2.09 -2.95
C VAL A 75 12.79 3.46 -3.05
N GLU A 76 12.74 4.25 -1.99
CA GLU A 76 13.37 5.58 -1.95
C GLU A 76 14.88 5.48 -2.13
N ALA A 77 15.51 4.48 -1.49
CA ALA A 77 16.94 4.25 -1.64
C ALA A 77 17.31 3.90 -3.07
N TYR A 78 16.50 3.09 -3.74
CA TYR A 78 16.70 2.74 -5.15
C TYR A 78 16.60 3.97 -6.05
N LEU A 79 15.56 4.79 -5.85
CA LEU A 79 15.37 6.01 -6.63
C LEU A 79 16.54 6.98 -6.44
N ALA A 80 17.03 7.13 -5.21
CA ALA A 80 18.16 7.99 -4.90
C ALA A 80 19.46 7.47 -5.53
N TYR A 81 19.69 6.16 -5.46
CA TYR A 81 20.90 5.54 -6.00
C TYR A 81 21.02 5.77 -7.51
N TYR A 82 19.92 5.64 -8.25
CA TYR A 82 19.92 5.84 -9.69
C TYR A 82 19.54 7.24 -10.11
N SER A 83 19.35 8.16 -9.17
CA SER A 83 18.94 9.55 -9.42
C SER A 83 17.70 9.64 -10.31
N LEU A 84 16.74 8.76 -10.07
CA LEU A 84 15.52 8.71 -10.87
C LEU A 84 14.55 9.81 -10.41
N PRO A 85 13.93 10.54 -11.37
CA PRO A 85 12.91 11.52 -11.02
C PRO A 85 11.65 10.82 -10.54
N HIS A 86 10.96 11.41 -9.58
CA HIS A 86 9.67 10.93 -9.10
C HIS A 86 8.83 12.11 -8.64
N VAL A 87 7.53 11.90 -8.57
CA VAL A 87 6.56 12.90 -8.14
C VAL A 87 5.89 12.40 -6.87
N GLU A 88 5.83 13.27 -5.87
CA GLU A 88 5.07 12.97 -4.66
C GLU A 88 3.63 13.46 -4.85
N ASP A 89 2.67 12.60 -4.52
CA ASP A 89 1.26 12.95 -4.55
C ASP A 89 0.93 13.82 -3.35
N GLU A 90 0.37 15.03 -3.59
CA GLU A 90 -0.02 15.93 -2.51
C GLU A 90 -1.05 15.31 -1.55
N SER A 91 -1.87 14.38 -2.03
CA SER A 91 -2.84 13.69 -1.18
C SER A 91 -2.17 12.89 -0.06
N ASN A 92 -0.90 12.52 -0.21
CA ASN A 92 -0.13 11.83 0.83
C ASN A 92 0.09 12.71 2.06
N GLN A 93 -0.09 14.01 1.96
CA GLN A 93 0.04 14.95 3.07
C GLN A 93 -1.26 15.19 3.81
N ASP A 94 -2.37 14.66 3.30
CA ASP A 94 -3.71 14.94 3.81
C ASP A 94 -4.13 13.91 4.85
N ASP A 95 -4.06 14.30 6.13
CA ASP A 95 -4.40 13.43 7.27
C ASP A 95 -5.91 13.23 7.47
N ARG A 96 -6.75 13.76 6.59
CA ARG A 96 -8.18 13.40 6.60
C ARG A 96 -8.37 11.93 6.24
N TYR A 97 -7.44 11.35 5.50
CA TYR A 97 -7.47 9.93 5.15
C TYR A 97 -6.83 9.12 6.28
N SER A 98 -7.54 8.11 6.77
CA SER A 98 -7.07 7.25 7.86
C SER A 98 -5.70 6.65 7.57
N ARG A 99 -5.49 6.21 6.33
CA ARG A 99 -4.22 5.62 5.91
C ARG A 99 -3.06 6.63 6.02
N ASN A 100 -3.30 7.88 5.62
CA ASN A 100 -2.29 8.92 5.72
C ASN A 100 -1.97 9.27 7.18
N ARG A 101 -2.97 9.26 8.04
CA ARG A 101 -2.75 9.46 9.49
C ARG A 101 -1.89 8.34 10.07
N LEU A 102 -2.15 7.11 9.70
CA LEU A 102 -1.31 5.99 10.13
C LEU A 102 0.14 6.19 9.66
N ARG A 103 0.30 6.54 8.39
CA ARG A 103 1.62 6.76 7.79
C ARG A 103 2.41 7.87 8.48
N HIS A 104 1.77 8.96 8.84
CA HIS A 104 2.43 10.12 9.40
C HIS A 104 2.55 10.10 10.92
N GLN A 105 1.59 9.48 11.63
CA GLN A 105 1.47 9.61 13.08
C GLN A 105 1.63 8.30 13.84
N VAL A 106 1.40 7.17 13.23
CA VAL A 106 1.42 5.87 13.92
C VAL A 106 2.61 5.00 13.50
N THR A 107 2.75 4.73 12.21
CA THR A 107 3.83 3.85 11.74
C THR A 107 5.22 4.37 12.06
N PRO A 108 5.50 5.69 12.03
CA PRO A 108 6.82 6.18 12.45
C PRO A 108 7.13 5.90 13.92
N VAL A 109 6.13 5.94 14.79
CA VAL A 109 6.30 5.61 16.22
C VAL A 109 6.65 4.13 16.36
N LEU A 110 5.91 3.25 15.68
CA LEU A 110 6.16 1.80 15.71
C LEU A 110 7.52 1.47 15.11
N GLU A 111 7.90 2.11 14.02
CA GLU A 111 9.20 1.91 13.39
C GLU A 111 10.33 2.36 14.32
N GLY A 112 10.13 3.45 15.07
CA GLY A 112 11.10 3.93 16.06
C GLY A 112 11.27 3.00 17.24
N LEU A 113 10.18 2.37 17.69
CA LEU A 113 10.21 1.39 18.78
C LEU A 113 10.74 0.03 18.33
N TYR A 114 10.36 -0.38 17.14
CA TYR A 114 10.69 -1.69 16.58
C TYR A 114 11.19 -1.53 15.14
N PRO A 115 12.47 -1.17 14.95
CA PRO A 115 13.02 -0.98 13.59
C PRO A 115 12.77 -2.20 12.70
N GLY A 116 12.32 -1.95 11.47
CA GLY A 116 11.92 -3.01 10.55
C GLY A 116 10.48 -3.47 10.71
N PHE A 117 9.66 -2.72 11.45
CA PHE A 117 8.27 -3.06 11.72
C PHE A 117 7.47 -3.34 10.45
N ALA A 118 7.53 -2.47 9.44
CA ALA A 118 6.76 -2.64 8.21
C ALA A 118 7.10 -3.95 7.49
N GLY A 119 8.38 -4.27 7.39
CA GLY A 119 8.82 -5.53 6.77
C GLY A 119 8.33 -6.75 7.53
N ARG A 120 8.40 -6.71 8.86
CA ARG A 120 7.91 -7.82 9.69
C ARG A 120 6.40 -7.99 9.60
N MET A 121 5.66 -6.88 9.51
CA MET A 121 4.21 -6.95 9.33
C MET A 121 3.86 -7.59 7.99
N ALA A 122 4.60 -7.25 6.93
CA ALA A 122 4.40 -7.87 5.62
C ALA A 122 4.66 -9.38 5.67
N GLU A 123 5.70 -9.81 6.37
CA GLU A 123 6.00 -11.23 6.56
C GLU A 123 4.88 -11.93 7.34
N THR A 124 4.39 -11.32 8.39
CA THR A 124 3.31 -11.87 9.20
C THR A 124 2.04 -12.02 8.36
N ALA A 125 1.71 -11.01 7.57
CA ALA A 125 0.52 -11.04 6.73
C ALA A 125 0.60 -12.13 5.65
N ALA A 126 1.80 -12.44 5.17
CA ALA A 126 2.02 -13.46 4.14
C ALA A 126 1.85 -14.89 4.66
N ARG A 127 1.88 -15.08 5.97
CA ARG A 127 1.69 -16.39 6.59
C ARG A 127 0.21 -16.72 6.69
#